data_d8aed7d0636b15e67b616073be575210
#
_entry.id   d8aed7d0636b15e67b616073be575210
#
_cell.length_a   1.000
_cell.length_b   1.000
_cell.length_c   1.000
_cell.angle_alpha   90.00
_cell.angle_beta   90.00
_cell.angle_gamma   90.00
#
_symmetry.space_group_name_H-M   'P 1'
#
loop_
_entity.id
_entity.type
_entity.pdbx_description
1 polymer ?
#
loop_
_entity_poly.entity_id
_entity_poly.type
_entity_poly.pdbx_seq_one_letter_code
_entity_poly.pdbx_strand_id
1 'polypeptide(L)'
;MSTIYLFRHGQTDFNLQKRFTGWLQSTLTEEGLKQAKQLGEQLKSKTIDISITPNLSRCQNTMAEVLIFHPECQVKLIDDRILERNYGDLGGQFHQAIIDQYGQDQFNKWHRGWSDRPPAGESYADVEIRLSDFIKDLKEKYTGSTQNIAICGSSNSIRLFRKIIENATIEETVSWTIPYDQFYEYNI
;
A
#
# COMPACT_ATOMS: atom_id res chain seq x y z
N MET A 1 -22.03 -2.27 -10.55
CA MET A 1 -20.68 -2.83 -10.57
C MET A 1 -19.86 -1.93 -9.65
N SER A 2 -19.18 -2.51 -8.68
CA SER A 2 -18.37 -1.76 -7.73
C SER A 2 -17.02 -1.40 -8.33
N THR A 3 -16.53 -0.19 -8.05
CA THR A 3 -15.21 0.27 -8.49
C THR A 3 -14.29 0.41 -7.29
N ILE A 4 -13.08 -0.10 -7.42
CA ILE A 4 -11.99 0.07 -6.43
C ILE A 4 -11.04 1.13 -6.96
N TYR A 5 -10.76 2.16 -6.15
CA TYR A 5 -9.71 3.14 -6.36
C TYR A 5 -8.56 2.81 -5.38
N LEU A 6 -7.49 2.21 -5.90
CA LEU A 6 -6.33 1.78 -5.12
C LEU A 6 -5.18 2.76 -5.31
N PHE A 7 -4.63 3.30 -4.23
CA PHE A 7 -3.52 4.25 -4.28
C PHE A 7 -2.57 4.11 -3.11
N ARG A 8 -1.35 4.60 -3.31
CA ARG A 8 -0.30 4.59 -2.31
C ARG A 8 -0.40 5.82 -1.40
N HIS A 9 -0.03 5.65 -0.13
CA HIS A 9 0.19 6.80 0.75
C HIS A 9 1.25 7.74 0.21
N GLY A 10 1.18 9.04 0.50
CA GLY A 10 2.19 10.04 0.13
C GLY A 10 3.57 9.75 0.73
N GLN A 11 4.60 10.41 0.21
CA GLN A 11 5.97 10.26 0.70
C GLN A 11 6.06 10.53 2.19
N THR A 12 6.83 9.69 2.91
CA THR A 12 7.11 9.86 4.35
C THR A 12 8.56 10.22 4.61
N ASP A 13 8.85 10.67 5.83
CA ASP A 13 10.19 10.90 6.36
C ASP A 13 11.11 9.67 6.18
N PHE A 14 10.61 8.44 6.46
CA PHE A 14 11.37 7.21 6.25
C PHE A 14 11.63 6.94 4.77
N ASN A 15 10.67 7.24 3.88
CA ASN A 15 10.90 7.12 2.44
C ASN A 15 11.99 8.09 1.96
N LEU A 16 11.94 9.35 2.41
CA LEU A 16 12.93 10.38 2.08
C LEU A 16 14.32 9.98 2.56
N GLN A 17 14.41 9.42 3.77
CA GLN A 17 15.65 8.98 4.39
C GLN A 17 16.15 7.62 3.88
N LYS A 18 15.42 6.94 2.99
CA LYS A 18 15.72 5.58 2.52
C LYS A 18 15.88 4.59 3.69
N ARG A 19 14.87 4.55 4.58
CA ARG A 19 14.78 3.61 5.68
C ARG A 19 13.69 2.58 5.43
N PHE A 20 13.87 1.38 5.97
CA PHE A 20 12.83 0.36 5.99
C PHE A 20 11.68 0.79 6.92
N THR A 21 10.49 1.00 6.39
CA THR A 21 9.34 1.43 7.20
C THR A 21 8.54 0.24 7.74
N GLY A 22 8.06 -0.62 6.86
CA GLY A 22 7.22 -1.76 7.24
C GLY A 22 6.00 -1.35 8.05
N TRP A 23 5.84 -1.94 9.22
CA TRP A 23 4.74 -1.67 10.15
C TRP A 23 5.00 -0.49 11.10
N LEU A 24 6.19 0.10 11.06
CA LEU A 24 6.48 1.27 11.88
C LEU A 24 5.66 2.47 11.40
N GLN A 25 5.27 3.31 12.33
CA GLN A 25 4.64 4.60 12.03
C GLN A 25 5.66 5.55 11.43
N SER A 26 5.23 6.34 10.46
CA SER A 26 6.04 7.36 9.80
C SER A 26 5.16 8.52 9.36
N THR A 27 5.73 9.71 9.32
CA THR A 27 5.00 10.96 9.07
C THR A 27 5.10 11.35 7.60
N LEU A 28 3.99 11.82 7.02
CA LEU A 28 4.01 12.41 5.67
C LEU A 28 4.93 13.64 5.66
N THR A 29 5.78 13.74 4.64
CA THR A 29 6.53 14.97 4.35
C THR A 29 5.60 16.05 3.78
N GLU A 30 6.07 17.29 3.66
CA GLU A 30 5.34 18.34 2.94
C GLU A 30 5.01 17.89 1.50
N GLU A 31 5.96 17.23 0.84
CA GLU A 31 5.75 16.65 -0.49
C GLU A 31 4.69 15.53 -0.45
N GLY A 32 4.73 14.66 0.56
CA GLY A 32 3.73 13.62 0.77
C GLY A 32 2.32 14.16 0.97
N LEU A 33 2.18 15.29 1.68
CA LEU A 33 0.89 15.99 1.82
C LEU A 33 0.41 16.59 0.49
N LYS A 34 1.31 17.15 -0.33
CA LYS A 34 0.95 17.62 -1.67
C LYS A 34 0.47 16.49 -2.56
N GLN A 35 1.16 15.35 -2.54
CA GLN A 35 0.78 14.15 -3.29
C GLN A 35 -0.61 13.62 -2.85
N ALA A 36 -0.89 13.60 -1.55
CA ALA A 36 -2.19 13.21 -1.02
C ALA A 36 -3.32 14.14 -1.49
N LYS A 37 -3.10 15.46 -1.47
CA LYS A 37 -4.05 16.44 -2.00
C LYS A 37 -4.27 16.29 -3.50
N GLN A 38 -3.21 16.03 -4.26
CA GLN A 38 -3.29 15.78 -5.70
C GLN A 38 -4.13 14.53 -6.02
N LEU A 39 -4.00 13.46 -5.24
CA LEU A 39 -4.86 12.28 -5.34
C LEU A 39 -6.34 12.65 -5.09
N GLY A 40 -6.61 13.46 -4.06
CA GLY A 40 -7.96 13.97 -3.79
C GLY A 40 -8.54 14.75 -4.96
N GLU A 41 -7.75 15.65 -5.56
CA GLU A 41 -8.17 16.41 -6.75
C GLU A 41 -8.45 15.50 -7.96
N GLN A 42 -7.66 14.46 -8.17
CA GLN A 42 -7.88 13.50 -9.26
C GLN A 42 -9.15 12.68 -9.05
N LEU A 43 -9.45 12.32 -7.81
CA LEU A 43 -10.60 11.49 -7.45
C LEU A 43 -11.90 12.30 -7.25
N LYS A 44 -11.86 13.63 -7.16
CA LYS A 44 -12.99 14.48 -6.79
C LYS A 44 -14.25 14.31 -7.65
N SER A 45 -14.11 13.87 -8.89
CA SER A 45 -15.25 13.61 -9.79
C SER A 45 -15.79 12.17 -9.71
N LYS A 46 -15.14 11.33 -8.91
CA LYS A 46 -15.56 9.97 -8.64
C LYS A 46 -16.47 9.95 -7.41
N THR A 47 -17.26 8.91 -7.24
CA THR A 47 -18.00 8.67 -5.98
C THR A 47 -17.19 7.68 -5.14
N ILE A 48 -17.05 7.95 -3.85
CA ILE A 48 -16.41 7.05 -2.88
C ILE A 48 -17.40 6.81 -1.73
N ASP A 49 -17.92 5.60 -1.64
CA ASP A 49 -18.89 5.22 -0.60
C ASP A 49 -18.18 4.66 0.65
N ILE A 50 -17.05 3.98 0.41
CA ILE A 50 -16.30 3.25 1.45
C ILE A 50 -14.81 3.58 1.31
N SER A 51 -14.15 3.82 2.44
CA SER A 51 -12.71 3.92 2.50
C SER A 51 -12.10 2.80 3.36
N ILE A 52 -10.97 2.24 2.91
CA ILE A 52 -10.25 1.17 3.62
C ILE A 52 -8.78 1.56 3.74
N THR A 53 -8.23 1.50 4.95
CA THR A 53 -6.81 1.72 5.22
C THR A 53 -6.29 0.68 6.20
N PRO A 54 -4.99 0.36 6.20
CA PRO A 54 -4.41 -0.35 7.34
C PRO A 54 -4.25 0.62 8.53
N ASN A 55 -3.93 0.09 9.70
CA ASN A 55 -3.63 0.89 10.89
C ASN A 55 -2.23 1.53 10.82
N LEU A 56 -2.01 2.30 9.77
CA LEU A 56 -0.77 3.07 9.52
C LEU A 56 -1.13 4.54 9.29
N SER A 57 -0.58 5.43 10.12
CA SER A 57 -0.88 6.87 10.10
C SER A 57 -0.68 7.50 8.72
N ARG A 58 0.37 7.11 7.99
CA ARG A 58 0.63 7.60 6.63
C ARG A 58 -0.50 7.27 5.64
N CYS A 59 -1.10 6.07 5.76
CA CYS A 59 -2.24 5.68 4.91
C CYS A 59 -3.51 6.41 5.33
N GLN A 60 -3.77 6.50 6.63
CA GLN A 60 -4.93 7.19 7.18
C GLN A 60 -4.89 8.69 6.87
N ASN A 61 -3.73 9.34 7.02
CA ASN A 61 -3.57 10.77 6.72
C ASN A 61 -3.69 11.06 5.22
N THR A 62 -3.16 10.18 4.35
CA THR A 62 -3.35 10.30 2.90
C THR A 62 -4.83 10.14 2.53
N MET A 63 -5.51 9.14 3.09
CA MET A 63 -6.94 8.95 2.87
C MET A 63 -7.77 10.14 3.38
N ALA A 64 -7.39 10.74 4.48
CA ALA A 64 -8.08 11.92 5.02
C ALA A 64 -8.06 13.10 4.04
N GLU A 65 -6.93 13.36 3.38
CA GLU A 65 -6.82 14.40 2.34
C GLU A 65 -7.69 14.08 1.11
N VAL A 66 -7.78 12.81 0.69
CA VAL A 66 -8.68 12.39 -0.39
C VAL A 66 -10.13 12.60 -0.01
N LEU A 67 -10.52 12.23 1.20
CA LEU A 67 -11.90 12.31 1.68
C LEU A 67 -12.41 13.75 1.94
N ILE A 68 -11.55 14.77 1.88
CA ILE A 68 -12.00 16.18 1.88
C ILE A 68 -12.99 16.44 0.74
N PHE A 69 -12.83 15.77 -0.40
CA PHE A 69 -13.69 15.91 -1.58
C PHE A 69 -14.86 14.93 -1.60
N HIS A 70 -14.98 14.05 -0.59
CA HIS A 70 -15.94 12.94 -0.55
C HIS A 70 -16.73 12.91 0.75
N PRO A 71 -17.56 13.95 1.04
CA PRO A 71 -18.39 14.00 2.24
C PRO A 71 -19.43 12.87 2.29
N GLU A 72 -19.73 12.25 1.15
CA GLU A 72 -20.61 11.08 1.03
C GLU A 72 -20.01 9.82 1.65
N CYS A 73 -18.68 9.72 1.78
CA CYS A 73 -18.00 8.56 2.32
C CYS A 73 -18.20 8.45 3.84
N GLN A 74 -19.25 7.75 4.27
CA GLN A 74 -19.57 7.55 5.69
C GLN A 74 -18.96 6.28 6.28
N VAL A 75 -18.56 5.31 5.45
CA VAL A 75 -18.01 4.03 5.89
C VAL A 75 -16.49 4.08 5.80
N LYS A 76 -15.84 4.08 6.96
CA LYS A 76 -14.37 4.08 7.09
C LYS A 76 -13.93 2.81 7.81
N LEU A 77 -13.21 1.95 7.12
CA LEU A 77 -12.78 0.66 7.61
C LEU A 77 -11.26 0.62 7.80
N ILE A 78 -10.83 -0.10 8.81
CA ILE A 78 -9.41 -0.47 9.01
C ILE A 78 -9.29 -1.96 8.78
N ASP A 79 -8.37 -2.38 7.88
CA ASP A 79 -8.09 -3.79 7.64
C ASP A 79 -6.56 -4.00 7.54
N ASP A 80 -6.01 -4.65 8.56
CA ASP A 80 -4.56 -4.84 8.67
C ASP A 80 -4.01 -5.93 7.74
N ARG A 81 -4.87 -6.65 7.00
CA ARG A 81 -4.41 -7.52 5.91
C ARG A 81 -3.78 -6.75 4.77
N ILE A 82 -4.03 -5.43 4.65
CA ILE A 82 -3.40 -4.54 3.67
C ILE A 82 -2.20 -3.74 4.23
N LEU A 83 -1.70 -4.09 5.42
CA LEU A 83 -0.45 -3.54 5.95
C LEU A 83 0.71 -3.69 4.95
N GLU A 84 1.69 -2.80 5.03
CA GLU A 84 2.97 -2.96 4.33
C GLU A 84 3.64 -4.27 4.75
N ARG A 85 4.57 -4.79 3.94
CA ARG A 85 5.41 -5.91 4.31
C ARG A 85 6.18 -5.59 5.58
N ASN A 86 6.14 -6.49 6.57
CA ASN A 86 6.92 -6.37 7.78
C ASN A 86 8.40 -6.61 7.46
N TYR A 87 9.26 -5.67 7.80
CA TYR A 87 10.70 -5.82 7.62
C TYR A 87 11.41 -6.37 8.88
N GLY A 88 10.64 -6.70 9.95
CA GLY A 88 11.20 -7.27 11.18
C GLY A 88 12.31 -6.41 11.77
N ASP A 89 13.45 -7.03 12.05
CA ASP A 89 14.61 -6.39 12.67
C ASP A 89 15.26 -5.30 11.78
N LEU A 90 14.93 -5.26 10.49
CA LEU A 90 15.39 -4.19 9.59
C LEU A 90 14.56 -2.92 9.72
N GLY A 91 13.39 -2.98 10.38
CA GLY A 91 12.49 -1.84 10.55
C GLY A 91 13.21 -0.64 11.16
N GLY A 92 13.07 0.54 10.52
CA GLY A 92 13.73 1.77 10.94
C GLY A 92 15.18 1.92 10.53
N GLN A 93 15.85 0.88 10.06
CA GLN A 93 17.25 0.95 9.65
C GLN A 93 17.40 1.59 8.26
N PHE A 94 18.52 2.25 8.02
CA PHE A 94 18.86 2.81 6.72
C PHE A 94 19.22 1.70 5.73
N HIS A 95 18.79 1.81 4.48
CA HIS A 95 19.14 0.85 3.42
C HIS A 95 20.67 0.71 3.30
N GLN A 96 21.42 1.84 3.35
CA GLN A 96 22.88 1.81 3.25
C GLN A 96 23.51 1.05 4.42
N ALA A 97 23.04 1.22 5.64
CA ALA A 97 23.57 0.49 6.80
C ALA A 97 23.42 -1.04 6.64
N ILE A 98 22.30 -1.48 6.07
CA ILE A 98 22.08 -2.90 5.78
C ILE A 98 23.00 -3.40 4.67
N ILE A 99 23.23 -2.59 3.63
CA ILE A 99 24.18 -2.92 2.56
C ILE A 99 25.61 -3.02 3.10
N ASP A 100 26.02 -2.08 3.94
CA ASP A 100 27.36 -2.06 4.54
C ASP A 100 27.60 -3.26 5.47
N GLN A 101 26.56 -3.69 6.18
CA GLN A 101 26.65 -4.79 7.15
C GLN A 101 26.54 -6.17 6.50
N TYR A 102 25.65 -6.36 5.52
CA TYR A 102 25.27 -7.67 4.98
C TYR A 102 25.60 -7.85 3.49
N GLY A 103 26.01 -6.79 2.81
CA GLY A 103 26.28 -6.79 1.38
C GLY A 103 25.04 -6.55 0.52
N GLN A 104 25.29 -6.11 -0.73
CA GLN A 104 24.24 -5.77 -1.70
C GLN A 104 23.34 -6.96 -2.05
N ASP A 105 23.90 -8.16 -2.18
CA ASP A 105 23.11 -9.34 -2.57
C ASP A 105 22.10 -9.71 -1.48
N GLN A 106 22.51 -9.67 -0.21
CA GLN A 106 21.61 -9.96 0.90
C GLN A 106 20.55 -8.88 1.05
N PHE A 107 20.93 -7.60 0.87
CA PHE A 107 19.97 -6.49 0.81
C PHE A 107 18.92 -6.72 -0.28
N ASN A 108 19.34 -7.09 -1.50
CA ASN A 108 18.44 -7.34 -2.62
C ASN A 108 17.46 -8.47 -2.32
N LYS A 109 17.92 -9.58 -1.71
CA LYS A 109 17.07 -10.68 -1.26
C LYS A 109 16.00 -10.19 -0.29
N TRP A 110 16.37 -9.50 0.77
CA TRP A 110 15.42 -8.98 1.76
C TRP A 110 14.54 -7.84 1.22
N HIS A 111 15.02 -7.07 0.24
CA HIS A 111 14.28 -5.95 -0.32
C HIS A 111 13.31 -6.37 -1.42
N ARG A 112 13.67 -7.34 -2.28
CA ARG A 112 12.92 -7.71 -3.49
C ARG A 112 12.72 -9.21 -3.69
N GLY A 113 13.39 -10.05 -2.92
CA GLY A 113 13.25 -11.49 -3.05
C GLY A 113 11.84 -11.95 -2.68
N TRP A 114 11.31 -12.90 -3.47
CA TRP A 114 9.92 -13.35 -3.32
C TRP A 114 9.69 -14.13 -2.02
N SER A 115 10.56 -15.10 -1.73
CA SER A 115 10.46 -15.97 -0.56
C SER A 115 11.45 -15.61 0.55
N ASP A 116 12.31 -14.61 0.31
CA ASP A 116 13.34 -14.21 1.25
C ASP A 116 12.77 -13.33 2.36
N ARG A 117 12.75 -13.87 3.58
CA ARG A 117 12.31 -13.15 4.77
C ARG A 117 13.47 -12.38 5.39
N PRO A 118 13.32 -11.08 5.68
CA PRO A 118 14.23 -10.43 6.62
C PRO A 118 14.05 -11.05 8.02
N PRO A 119 15.06 -10.96 8.91
CA PRO A 119 14.96 -11.48 10.27
C PRO A 119 13.69 -10.96 10.98
N ALA A 120 12.88 -11.85 11.54
CA ALA A 120 11.60 -11.56 12.17
C ALA A 120 10.57 -10.84 11.28
N GLY A 121 10.73 -10.85 9.95
CA GLY A 121 9.87 -10.16 9.00
C GLY A 121 9.10 -11.10 8.06
N GLU A 122 8.40 -10.50 7.10
CA GLU A 122 7.61 -11.17 6.06
C GLU A 122 8.37 -11.21 4.72
N SER A 123 8.18 -12.29 3.97
CA SER A 123 8.45 -12.36 2.52
C SER A 123 7.29 -11.75 1.73
N TYR A 124 7.46 -11.57 0.40
CA TYR A 124 6.34 -11.22 -0.49
C TYR A 124 5.26 -12.32 -0.50
N ALA A 125 5.68 -13.58 -0.46
CA ALA A 125 4.74 -14.71 -0.42
C ALA A 125 3.84 -14.68 0.84
N ASP A 126 4.38 -14.30 2.00
CA ASP A 126 3.58 -14.15 3.22
C ASP A 126 2.54 -13.04 3.09
N VAL A 127 2.92 -11.91 2.52
CA VAL A 127 2.00 -10.79 2.30
C VAL A 127 0.92 -11.16 1.28
N GLU A 128 1.27 -11.94 0.25
CA GLU A 128 0.30 -12.40 -0.76
C GLU A 128 -0.82 -13.25 -0.13
N ILE A 129 -0.50 -14.10 0.85
CA ILE A 129 -1.51 -14.91 1.53
C ILE A 129 -2.58 -14.02 2.18
N ARG A 130 -2.18 -13.07 3.04
CA ARG A 130 -3.15 -12.20 3.73
C ARG A 130 -3.90 -11.25 2.81
N LEU A 131 -3.26 -10.82 1.71
CA LEU A 131 -3.93 -10.00 0.69
C LEU A 131 -4.92 -10.83 -0.15
N SER A 132 -4.62 -12.10 -0.43
CA SER A 132 -5.56 -12.98 -1.12
C SER A 132 -6.86 -13.16 -0.32
N ASP A 133 -6.75 -13.34 0.99
CA ASP A 133 -7.91 -13.42 1.89
C ASP A 133 -8.69 -12.09 1.90
N PHE A 134 -7.99 -10.96 1.97
CA PHE A 134 -8.63 -9.64 1.89
C PHE A 134 -9.39 -9.43 0.58
N ILE A 135 -8.76 -9.75 -0.56
CA ILE A 135 -9.37 -9.57 -1.89
C ILE A 135 -10.56 -10.53 -2.08
N LYS A 136 -10.47 -11.75 -1.55
CA LYS A 136 -11.57 -12.70 -1.57
C LYS A 136 -12.79 -12.12 -0.85
N ASP A 137 -12.63 -11.68 0.40
CA ASP A 137 -13.72 -11.09 1.18
C ASP A 137 -14.27 -9.82 0.51
N LEU A 138 -13.38 -9.01 -0.09
CA LEU A 138 -13.77 -7.80 -0.81
C LEU A 138 -14.68 -8.15 -2.01
N LYS A 139 -14.30 -9.17 -2.79
CA LYS A 139 -15.10 -9.66 -3.92
C LYS A 139 -16.43 -10.28 -3.45
N GLU A 140 -16.40 -11.13 -2.43
CA GLU A 140 -17.62 -11.76 -1.88
C GLU A 140 -18.64 -10.71 -1.42
N LYS A 141 -18.16 -9.64 -0.78
CA LYS A 141 -19.03 -8.61 -0.22
C LYS A 141 -19.56 -7.61 -1.25
N TYR A 142 -18.75 -7.23 -2.25
CA TYR A 142 -19.06 -6.09 -3.11
C TYR A 142 -19.30 -6.44 -4.59
N THR A 143 -19.04 -7.66 -5.06
CA THR A 143 -19.40 -8.06 -6.43
C THR A 143 -20.90 -7.92 -6.65
N GLY A 144 -21.28 -7.23 -7.69
CA GLY A 144 -22.69 -6.93 -8.00
C GLY A 144 -23.30 -5.77 -7.20
N SER A 145 -22.56 -5.16 -6.28
CA SER A 145 -22.93 -3.93 -5.60
C SER A 145 -22.73 -2.70 -6.53
N THR A 146 -23.16 -1.55 -6.08
CA THR A 146 -22.89 -0.24 -6.73
C THR A 146 -21.98 0.66 -5.88
N GLN A 147 -21.45 0.13 -4.75
CA GLN A 147 -20.61 0.90 -3.85
C GLN A 147 -19.17 1.00 -4.38
N ASN A 148 -18.64 2.20 -4.41
CA ASN A 148 -17.25 2.47 -4.81
C ASN A 148 -16.35 2.55 -3.59
N ILE A 149 -15.15 1.98 -3.70
CA ILE A 149 -14.26 1.71 -2.58
C ILE A 149 -12.91 2.38 -2.84
N ALA A 150 -12.48 3.29 -1.97
CA ALA A 150 -11.14 3.81 -1.96
C ALA A 150 -10.25 2.99 -1.01
N ILE A 151 -9.10 2.52 -1.49
CA ILE A 151 -8.14 1.74 -0.70
C ILE A 151 -6.80 2.46 -0.73
N CYS A 152 -6.32 2.91 0.43
CA CYS A 152 -4.98 3.45 0.56
C CYS A 152 -4.06 2.41 1.19
N GLY A 153 -3.03 2.01 0.46
CA GLY A 153 -2.05 1.02 0.89
C GLY A 153 -0.61 1.52 0.83
N SER A 154 0.30 0.60 1.05
CA SER A 154 1.74 0.82 0.92
C SER A 154 2.29 0.09 -0.33
N SER A 155 3.53 0.39 -0.68
CA SER A 155 4.13 -0.03 -1.95
C SER A 155 4.05 -1.54 -2.22
N ASN A 156 4.39 -2.39 -1.22
CA ASN A 156 4.41 -3.83 -1.44
C ASN A 156 2.99 -4.44 -1.38
N SER A 157 2.14 -3.94 -0.50
CA SER A 157 0.74 -4.39 -0.47
C SER A 157 0.02 -4.05 -1.78
N ILE A 158 0.28 -2.89 -2.37
CA ILE A 158 -0.30 -2.52 -3.67
C ILE A 158 0.25 -3.39 -4.81
N ARG A 159 1.57 -3.68 -4.83
CA ARG A 159 2.14 -4.59 -5.82
C ARG A 159 1.42 -5.95 -5.83
N LEU A 160 1.21 -6.50 -4.64
CA LEU A 160 0.60 -7.82 -4.50
C LEU A 160 -0.92 -7.79 -4.73
N PHE A 161 -1.60 -6.71 -4.34
CA PHE A 161 -2.99 -6.51 -4.70
C PHE A 161 -3.15 -6.50 -6.23
N ARG A 162 -2.31 -5.73 -6.91
CA ARG A 162 -2.27 -5.69 -8.38
C ARG A 162 -1.95 -7.04 -8.99
N LYS A 163 -0.93 -7.73 -8.46
CA LYS A 163 -0.56 -9.08 -8.93
C LYS A 163 -1.77 -10.03 -8.94
N ILE A 164 -2.53 -10.05 -7.84
CA ILE A 164 -3.68 -10.94 -7.69
C ILE A 164 -4.81 -10.55 -8.65
N ILE A 165 -5.11 -9.26 -8.78
CA ILE A 165 -6.21 -8.79 -9.63
C ILE A 165 -5.86 -8.86 -11.12
N GLU A 166 -4.62 -8.51 -11.48
CA GLU A 166 -4.13 -8.46 -12.87
C GLU A 166 -3.57 -9.81 -13.34
N ASN A 167 -3.49 -10.81 -12.43
CA ASN A 167 -2.89 -12.12 -12.69
C ASN A 167 -1.46 -12.03 -13.23
N ALA A 168 -0.66 -11.11 -12.64
CA ALA A 168 0.70 -10.85 -13.07
C ALA A 168 1.71 -11.88 -12.54
N THR A 169 2.85 -12.03 -13.21
CA THR A 169 3.95 -12.88 -12.76
C THR A 169 4.68 -12.27 -11.55
N ILE A 170 5.50 -13.08 -10.91
CA ILE A 170 6.38 -12.63 -9.79
C ILE A 170 7.35 -11.57 -10.30
N GLU A 171 7.99 -11.82 -11.46
CA GLU A 171 8.99 -10.95 -12.08
C GLU A 171 8.39 -9.56 -12.39
N GLU A 172 7.23 -9.52 -12.99
CA GLU A 172 6.51 -8.27 -13.23
C GLU A 172 6.23 -7.53 -11.92
N THR A 173 5.67 -8.24 -10.94
CA THR A 173 5.27 -7.68 -9.65
C THR A 173 6.41 -6.99 -8.91
N VAL A 174 7.57 -7.65 -8.81
CA VAL A 174 8.73 -7.10 -8.09
C VAL A 174 9.41 -5.96 -8.85
N SER A 175 9.23 -5.88 -10.17
CA SER A 175 9.77 -4.81 -11.01
C SER A 175 9.00 -3.50 -10.91
N TRP A 176 7.71 -3.52 -10.58
CA TRP A 176 6.87 -2.34 -10.58
C TRP A 176 7.33 -1.26 -9.61
N THR A 177 7.25 -0.03 -10.06
CA THR A 177 7.29 1.15 -9.18
C THR A 177 5.86 1.58 -8.90
N ILE A 178 5.53 1.84 -7.64
CA ILE A 178 4.22 2.33 -7.23
C ILE A 178 4.34 3.83 -6.93
N PRO A 179 3.84 4.70 -7.80
CA PRO A 179 3.91 6.15 -7.62
C PRO A 179 3.07 6.62 -6.42
N TYR A 180 3.33 7.84 -5.95
CA TYR A 180 2.63 8.44 -4.81
C TYR A 180 1.41 9.28 -5.22
N ASP A 181 1.32 9.63 -6.50
CA ASP A 181 0.43 10.63 -7.06
C ASP A 181 -0.51 10.06 -8.14
N GLN A 182 -0.70 8.75 -8.13
CA GLN A 182 -1.56 8.03 -9.07
C GLN A 182 -2.41 7.01 -8.33
N PHE A 183 -3.54 6.65 -8.93
CA PHE A 183 -4.40 5.56 -8.47
C PHE A 183 -4.64 4.54 -9.59
N TYR A 184 -4.99 3.33 -9.18
CA TYR A 184 -5.42 2.23 -10.04
C TYR A 184 -6.92 2.05 -9.88
N GLU A 185 -7.62 1.78 -10.99
CA GLU A 185 -9.06 1.58 -11.01
C GLU A 185 -9.39 0.16 -11.44
N TYR A 186 -10.17 -0.55 -10.62
CA TYR A 186 -10.62 -1.92 -10.88
C TYR A 186 -12.11 -2.04 -10.69
N ASN A 187 -12.77 -2.76 -11.59
CA ASN A 187 -14.18 -3.12 -11.47
C ASN A 187 -14.33 -4.55 -10.93
N ILE A 188 -15.19 -4.74 -9.95
CA ILE A 188 -15.48 -6.04 -9.32
C ILE A 188 -16.98 -6.35 -9.26
#